data_f554bf286545dc4156247077b20041b6
#
_entry.id   f554bf286545dc4156247077b20041b6
#
_cell.length_a   1.000
_cell.length_b   1.000
_cell.length_c   1.000
_cell.angle_alpha   90.00
_cell.angle_beta   90.00
_cell.angle_gamma   90.00
#
_symmetry.space_group_name_H-M   'P 1'
#
loop_
_entity.id
_entity.type
_entity.pdbx_description
1 polymer ?
#
loop_
_entity_poly.entity_id
_entity_poly.type
_entity_poly.pdbx_seq_one_letter_code
_entity_poly.pdbx_strand_id
1 'polypeptide(L)'
;MADKDLIVAIDAGTQSIRAALVDYEGEIHRLVKTPIEPYFSDEPGWAEQDPEYYWRMLCETTRELLADADAQRLAAATLTTQRVTMINVDENGDALR
;
A
#
# COMPACT_ATOMS: atom_id res chain seq x y z
N MET A 1 2.50 -21.65 20.23
CA MET A 1 2.62 -20.25 19.86
C MET A 1 3.48 -20.13 18.61
N ALA A 2 2.97 -19.48 17.59
CA ALA A 2 3.73 -19.34 16.32
C ALA A 2 4.87 -18.34 16.49
N ASP A 3 6.00 -18.63 15.89
CA ASP A 3 7.11 -17.66 15.81
C ASP A 3 6.72 -16.54 14.85
N LYS A 4 7.18 -15.34 15.14
CA LYS A 4 6.98 -14.19 14.27
C LYS A 4 8.08 -14.19 13.22
N ASP A 5 7.75 -14.69 12.04
CA ASP A 5 8.71 -14.93 10.98
C ASP A 5 8.30 -14.33 9.62
N LEU A 6 7.19 -13.60 9.59
CA LEU A 6 6.69 -12.99 8.36
C LEU A 6 6.67 -11.48 8.46
N ILE A 7 6.98 -10.83 7.34
CA ILE A 7 6.95 -9.39 7.18
C ILE A 7 5.96 -9.06 6.05
N VAL A 8 5.11 -8.07 6.29
CA VAL A 8 4.27 -7.51 5.24
C VAL A 8 5.07 -6.41 4.56
N ALA A 9 5.33 -6.58 3.27
CA ALA A 9 6.04 -5.59 2.47
C ALA A 9 5.06 -4.99 1.47
N ILE A 10 4.89 -3.68 1.51
CA ILE A 10 3.94 -2.96 0.67
C ILE A 10 4.70 -1.98 -0.22
N ASP A 11 4.42 -2.05 -1.52
CA ASP A 11 4.95 -1.13 -2.51
C ASP A 11 3.78 -0.33 -3.08
N ALA A 12 3.66 0.91 -2.66
CA ALA A 12 2.56 1.79 -3.05
C ALA A 12 2.99 2.66 -4.22
N GLY A 13 2.80 2.14 -5.43
CA GLY A 13 3.20 2.81 -6.67
C GLY A 13 2.13 3.74 -7.25
N THR A 14 2.38 4.27 -8.42
CA THR A 14 1.46 5.16 -9.13
C THR A 14 0.44 4.42 -9.98
N GLN A 15 0.74 3.19 -10.37
CA GLN A 15 -0.10 2.40 -11.28
C GLN A 15 -0.63 1.13 -10.63
N SER A 16 -0.05 0.73 -9.51
CA SER A 16 -0.47 -0.46 -8.79
C SER A 16 0.04 -0.40 -7.35
N ILE A 17 -0.64 -1.14 -6.50
CA ILE A 17 -0.19 -1.40 -5.14
C ILE A 17 0.15 -2.88 -5.07
N ARG A 18 1.31 -3.20 -4.54
CA ARG A 18 1.73 -4.58 -4.32
C ARG A 18 1.92 -4.81 -2.84
N ALA A 19 1.48 -5.96 -2.38
CA ALA A 19 1.69 -6.36 -1.00
C ALA A 19 2.16 -7.81 -0.98
N ALA A 20 3.18 -8.10 -0.19
CA ALA A 20 3.79 -9.41 -0.13
C ALA A 20 3.99 -9.87 1.31
N LEU A 21 3.85 -11.17 1.53
CA LEU A 21 4.30 -11.82 2.75
C LEU A 21 5.67 -12.40 2.48
N VAL A 22 6.67 -11.93 3.21
CA VAL A 22 8.07 -12.30 3.00
C VAL A 22 8.63 -12.85 4.31
N ASP A 23 9.38 -13.92 4.25
CA ASP A 23 10.05 -14.44 5.43
C ASP A 23 11.45 -13.83 5.61
N TYR A 24 12.13 -14.21 6.68
CA TYR A 24 13.44 -13.65 7.00
C TYR A 24 14.56 -14.12 6.05
N GLU A 25 14.28 -15.12 5.25
CA GLU A 25 15.22 -15.62 4.23
C GLU A 25 15.00 -14.94 2.88
N GLY A 26 13.99 -14.08 2.78
CA GLY A 26 13.67 -13.35 1.55
C GLY A 26 12.73 -14.07 0.63
N GLU A 27 12.14 -15.17 1.05
CA GLU A 27 11.14 -15.88 0.24
C GLU A 27 9.79 -15.21 0.33
N ILE A 28 9.16 -15.05 -0.82
CA ILE A 28 7.81 -14.48 -0.92
C ILE A 28 6.81 -15.62 -0.82
N HIS A 29 6.03 -15.62 0.26
CA HIS A 29 5.00 -16.65 0.48
C HIS A 29 3.71 -16.33 -0.26
N ARG A 30 3.41 -15.05 -0.43
CA ARG A 30 2.24 -14.60 -1.17
C ARG A 30 2.48 -13.19 -1.67
N LEU A 31 1.97 -12.90 -2.86
CA LEU A 31 2.03 -11.58 -3.47
C LEU A 31 0.67 -11.23 -4.04
N VAL A 32 0.16 -10.06 -3.69
CA VAL A 32 -1.07 -9.50 -4.25
C VAL A 32 -0.70 -8.20 -4.95
N LYS A 33 -1.13 -8.06 -6.19
CA LYS A 33 -0.96 -6.83 -6.96
C LYS A 33 -2.33 -6.31 -7.34
N THR A 34 -2.62 -5.08 -6.96
CA THR A 34 -3.87 -4.42 -7.29
C THR A 34 -3.56 -3.26 -8.24
N PRO A 35 -3.98 -3.34 -9.50
CA PRO A 35 -3.90 -2.18 -10.39
C PRO A 35 -4.78 -1.06 -9.85
N ILE A 36 -4.30 0.16 -9.92
CA ILE A 36 -5.07 1.33 -9.54
C ILE A 36 -5.25 2.22 -10.76
N GLU A 37 -6.31 3.02 -10.73
CA GLU A 37 -6.55 3.96 -11.80
C GLU A 37 -5.40 4.96 -11.88
N PRO A 38 -4.99 5.34 -13.10
CA PRO A 38 -3.94 6.32 -13.26
C PRO A 38 -4.39 7.68 -12.72
N TYR A 39 -3.41 8.53 -12.50
CA TYR A 39 -3.69 9.89 -12.06
C TYR A 39 -4.55 10.63 -13.08
N PHE A 40 -5.28 11.63 -12.61
CA PHE A 40 -6.07 12.50 -13.44
C PHE A 40 -5.39 13.87 -13.56
N SER A 41 -5.87 14.69 -14.51
CA SER A 41 -5.32 16.02 -14.71
C SER A 41 -6.46 17.01 -14.93
N ASP A 42 -6.61 17.97 -14.02
CA ASP A 42 -7.58 19.06 -14.17
C ASP A 42 -7.04 20.18 -15.07
N GLU A 43 -5.72 20.28 -15.17
CA GLU A 43 -5.04 21.28 -15.97
C GLU A 43 -3.91 20.63 -16.74
N PRO A 44 -3.55 21.14 -17.95
CA PRO A 44 -2.42 20.59 -18.70
C PRO A 44 -1.14 20.58 -17.89
N GLY A 45 -0.48 19.41 -17.85
CA GLY A 45 0.77 19.23 -17.12
C GLY A 45 0.62 18.85 -15.65
N TRP A 46 -0.60 18.83 -15.14
CA TRP A 46 -0.84 18.37 -13.77
C TRP A 46 -1.12 16.87 -13.75
N ALA A 47 -0.71 16.21 -12.68
CA ALA A 47 -0.99 14.79 -12.48
C ALA A 47 -1.35 14.59 -11.01
N GLU A 48 -2.57 14.15 -10.75
CA GLU A 48 -3.09 14.01 -9.39
C GLU A 48 -3.77 12.66 -9.21
N GLN A 49 -3.79 12.19 -7.97
CA GLN A 49 -4.53 11.00 -7.58
C GLN A 49 -5.36 11.35 -6.35
N ASP A 50 -6.55 10.73 -6.24
CA ASP A 50 -7.42 10.94 -5.08
C ASP A 50 -6.84 10.17 -3.88
N PRO A 51 -6.44 10.85 -2.78
CA PRO A 51 -5.85 10.17 -1.62
C PRO A 51 -6.80 9.19 -0.95
N GLU A 52 -8.11 9.47 -0.93
CA GLU A 52 -9.08 8.55 -0.33
C GLU A 52 -9.23 7.27 -1.15
N TYR A 53 -9.22 7.37 -2.46
CA TYR A 53 -9.21 6.21 -3.35
C TYR A 53 -7.94 5.38 -3.13
N TYR A 54 -6.80 6.04 -3.07
CA TYR A 54 -5.52 5.38 -2.89
C TYR A 54 -5.45 4.62 -1.56
N TRP A 55 -5.91 5.26 -0.50
CA TRP A 55 -5.97 4.62 0.81
C TRP A 55 -6.88 3.39 0.81
N ARG A 56 -8.05 3.51 0.18
CA ARG A 56 -8.98 2.39 0.07
C ARG A 56 -8.37 1.21 -0.66
N MET A 57 -7.66 1.46 -1.77
CA MET A 57 -7.01 0.41 -2.54
C MET A 57 -5.88 -0.25 -1.75
N LEU A 58 -5.14 0.52 -0.99
CA LEU A 58 -4.09 -0.02 -0.10
C LEU A 58 -4.71 -0.94 0.96
N CYS A 59 -5.80 -0.53 1.57
CA CYS A 59 -6.50 -1.35 2.55
C CYS A 59 -7.03 -2.65 1.94
N GLU A 60 -7.64 -2.57 0.77
CA GLU A 60 -8.17 -3.75 0.09
C GLU A 60 -7.06 -4.74 -0.28
N THR A 61 -5.95 -4.24 -0.81
CA THR A 61 -4.81 -5.07 -1.18
C THR A 61 -4.24 -5.79 0.04
N THR A 62 -4.10 -5.07 1.14
CA THR A 62 -3.57 -5.63 2.39
C THR A 62 -4.52 -6.67 2.97
N ARG A 63 -5.82 -6.41 2.95
CA ARG A 63 -6.82 -7.37 3.42
C ARG A 63 -6.80 -8.66 2.61
N GLU A 64 -6.68 -8.55 1.29
CA GLU A 64 -6.58 -9.72 0.42
C GLU A 64 -5.33 -10.53 0.73
N LEU A 65 -4.20 -9.85 0.92
CA LEU A 65 -2.95 -10.51 1.27
C LEU A 65 -3.08 -11.31 2.56
N LEU A 66 -3.75 -10.75 3.56
CA LEU A 66 -3.80 -11.32 4.91
C LEU A 66 -5.01 -12.24 5.15
N ALA A 67 -5.86 -12.44 4.15
CA ALA A 67 -7.11 -13.18 4.32
C ALA A 67 -6.91 -14.60 4.89
N ASP A 68 -5.83 -15.29 4.47
CA ASP A 68 -5.51 -16.63 4.92
C ASP A 68 -4.23 -16.68 5.75
N ALA A 69 -3.71 -15.52 6.17
CA ALA A 69 -2.47 -15.46 6.91
C ALA A 69 -2.70 -15.64 8.41
N ASP A 70 -1.73 -16.26 9.08
CA ASP A 70 -1.72 -16.32 10.53
C ASP A 70 -1.12 -15.00 11.06
N ALA A 71 -1.98 -14.16 11.59
CA ALA A 71 -1.59 -12.85 12.10
C ALA A 71 -0.54 -12.93 13.22
N GLN A 72 -0.49 -14.03 13.95
CA GLN A 72 0.49 -14.20 15.01
C GLN A 72 1.91 -14.38 14.49
N ARG A 73 2.06 -14.73 13.22
CA ARG A 73 3.37 -14.85 12.57
C ARG A 73 3.89 -13.52 12.04
N LEU A 74 3.08 -12.48 12.03
CA LEU A 74 3.48 -11.19 11.48
C LEU A 74 4.36 -10.45 12.47
N ALA A 75 5.61 -10.19 12.08
CA ALA A 75 6.60 -9.51 12.92
C ALA A 75 6.61 -8.00 12.69
N ALA A 76 6.40 -7.58 11.45
CA ALA A 76 6.53 -6.18 11.07
C ALA A 76 5.88 -5.93 9.72
N ALA A 77 5.74 -4.65 9.40
CA ALA A 77 5.32 -4.20 8.08
C ALA A 77 6.30 -3.12 7.60
N THR A 78 6.54 -3.09 6.31
CA THR A 78 7.33 -2.04 5.69
C THR A 78 6.57 -1.48 4.49
N LEU A 79 6.81 -0.21 4.20
CA LEU A 79 6.08 0.51 3.16
C LEU A 79 7.05 1.32 2.33
N THR A 80 6.98 1.15 1.02
CA THR A 80 7.62 2.06 0.07
C THR A 80 6.53 2.83 -0.68
N THR A 81 6.81 4.06 -1.01
CA THR A 81 5.81 4.95 -1.59
C THR A 81 6.35 5.62 -2.85
N GLN A 82 5.44 6.32 -3.52
CA GLN A 82 5.76 7.17 -4.67
C GLN A 82 6.79 8.23 -4.29
N ARG A 83 7.56 8.65 -5.28
CA ARG A 83 8.50 9.75 -5.10
C ARG A 83 7.78 11.08 -5.28
N VAL A 84 8.12 12.06 -4.44
CA VAL A 84 7.71 13.46 -4.57
C VAL A 84 6.19 13.63 -4.70
N THR A 85 5.44 12.74 -4.08
CA THR A 85 3.98 12.86 -4.02
C THR A 85 3.60 13.44 -2.68
N MET A 86 2.83 14.52 -2.70
CA MET A 86 2.42 15.24 -1.51
C MET A 86 0.91 15.33 -1.43
N ILE A 87 0.40 15.34 -0.22
CA ILE A 87 -1.01 15.60 0.07
C ILE A 87 -1.04 16.82 0.98
N ASN A 88 -1.72 17.86 0.52
CA ASN A 88 -1.93 19.03 1.35
C ASN A 88 -3.17 18.81 2.20
N VAL A 89 -3.03 18.98 3.50
CA VAL A 89 -4.12 18.72 4.43
C VAL A 89 -4.39 19.96 5.27
N ASP A 90 -5.61 20.07 5.80
CA ASP A 90 -5.95 21.13 6.74
C ASP A 90 -5.53 20.74 8.18
N GLU A 91 -5.91 21.58 9.14
CA GLU A 91 -5.56 21.37 10.55
C GLU A 91 -6.19 20.11 11.14
N ASN A 92 -7.24 19.57 10.53
CA ASN A 92 -7.91 18.36 10.96
C ASN A 92 -7.39 17.11 10.25
N GLY A 93 -6.45 17.28 9.32
CA GLY A 93 -5.92 16.16 8.55
C GLY A 93 -6.74 15.81 7.31
N ASP A 94 -7.71 16.63 6.94
CA ASP A 94 -8.52 16.40 5.75
C ASP A 94 -7.76 16.90 4.52
N ALA A 95 -7.82 16.10 3.45
CA ALA A 95 -7.11 16.43 2.22
C ALA A 95 -7.72 17.65 1.53
N LEU A 96 -6.87 18.62 1.23
CA LEU A 96 -7.26 19.79 0.45
C LEU A 96 -7.00 19.55 -1.04
N ARG A 97 -5.89 18.86 -1.32
CA ARG A 97 -5.50 18.58 -2.68
C ARG A 97 -4.42 17.50 -2.73
#